data_9ddc58282f6a36f3c6eb82de3b204e45
#
_entry.id   9ddc58282f6a36f3c6eb82de3b204e45
#
_cell.length_a   1.000
_cell.length_b   1.000
_cell.length_c   1.000
_cell.angle_alpha   90.00
_cell.angle_beta   90.00
_cell.angle_gamma   90.00
#
_symmetry.space_group_name_H-M   'P 1'
#
loop_
_entity.id
_entity.type
_entity.pdbx_description
1 polymer ?
#
loop_
_entity_poly.entity_id
_entity_poly.type
_entity_poly.pdbx_seq_one_letter_code
_entity_poly.pdbx_strand_id
1 'polypeptide(L)'
;LKIESAAQDFSAIIEEATTADAIIFGAPTYMVDMSAPLKAFFEASSAVWFTLGWKDKVAGGFTNSLNFAGDKANSPSSILTLAMQQGMIWVGIGLSPGAHNNSDAAPDVVNRLGYYVGVATQSDNAAPDITPPPGDREFARLYSVRVTEITKKMKG
;
A
#
# COMPACT_ATOMS: atom_id res chain seq x y z
N LEU A 1 8.68 0.83 -9.10
CA LEU A 1 8.73 -0.56 -9.57
C LEU A 1 7.34 -1.03 -9.96
N LYS A 2 7.22 -1.80 -11.03
CA LYS A 2 5.94 -2.31 -11.51
C LYS A 2 5.97 -3.83 -11.56
N ILE A 3 4.93 -4.43 -10.98
CA ILE A 3 4.67 -5.87 -11.08
C ILE A 3 3.57 -6.05 -12.13
N GLU A 4 3.87 -6.74 -13.21
CA GLU A 4 2.96 -6.87 -14.37
C GLU A 4 2.21 -8.19 -14.38
N SER A 5 2.83 -9.25 -13.86
CA SER A 5 2.32 -10.62 -13.94
C SER A 5 2.78 -11.44 -12.74
N ALA A 6 1.97 -12.42 -12.35
CA ALA A 6 2.35 -13.40 -11.32
C ALA A 6 3.42 -14.40 -11.82
N ALA A 7 3.65 -14.47 -13.12
CA ALA A 7 4.63 -15.38 -13.73
C ALA A 7 5.94 -14.68 -14.17
N GLN A 8 6.11 -13.38 -13.83
CA GLN A 8 7.35 -12.68 -14.17
C GLN A 8 8.50 -13.12 -13.27
N ASP A 9 9.73 -12.89 -13.73
CA ASP A 9 10.92 -12.96 -12.88
C ASP A 9 10.96 -11.73 -11.96
N PHE A 10 10.97 -11.94 -10.66
CA PHE A 10 11.00 -10.89 -9.64
C PHE A 10 12.40 -10.49 -9.19
N SER A 11 13.45 -11.14 -9.69
CA SER A 11 14.83 -10.98 -9.19
C SER A 11 15.28 -9.52 -9.18
N ALA A 12 15.11 -8.80 -10.30
CA ALA A 12 15.50 -7.40 -10.41
C ALA A 12 14.68 -6.47 -9.49
N ILE A 13 13.38 -6.75 -9.33
CA ILE A 13 12.51 -5.95 -8.45
C ILE A 13 12.89 -6.19 -6.98
N ILE A 14 13.19 -7.43 -6.60
CA ILE A 14 13.64 -7.78 -5.24
C ILE A 14 15.00 -7.14 -4.94
N GLU A 15 15.94 -7.17 -5.88
CA GLU A 15 17.25 -6.54 -5.73
C GLU A 15 17.09 -5.03 -5.51
N GLU A 16 16.33 -4.34 -6.35
CA GLU A 16 16.08 -2.90 -6.20
C GLU A 16 15.36 -2.58 -4.88
N ALA A 17 14.32 -3.33 -4.50
CA ALA A 17 13.64 -3.17 -3.22
C ALA A 17 14.60 -3.39 -2.03
N THR A 18 15.57 -4.28 -2.17
CA THR A 18 16.56 -4.56 -1.12
C THR A 18 17.55 -3.40 -0.93
N THR A 19 17.81 -2.59 -1.95
CA THR A 19 18.64 -1.39 -1.80
C THR A 19 17.90 -0.20 -1.19
N ALA A 20 16.57 -0.19 -1.21
CA ALA A 20 15.74 0.90 -0.71
C ALA A 20 15.70 0.93 0.83
N ASP A 21 15.54 2.12 1.40
CA ASP A 21 15.37 2.34 2.85
C ASP A 21 13.92 2.12 3.30
N ALA A 22 12.99 2.31 2.38
CA ALA A 22 11.56 2.11 2.59
C ALA A 22 10.91 1.44 1.38
N ILE A 23 9.89 0.63 1.62
CA ILE A 23 9.11 -0.02 0.58
C ILE A 23 7.63 0.23 0.83
N ILE A 24 6.95 0.86 -0.13
CA ILE A 24 5.49 0.97 -0.13
C ILE A 24 4.94 -0.06 -1.12
N PHE A 25 4.24 -1.05 -0.59
CA PHE A 25 3.61 -2.09 -1.39
C PHE A 25 2.20 -1.66 -1.81
N GLY A 26 1.83 -1.93 -3.05
CA GLY A 26 0.52 -1.58 -3.55
C GLY A 26 -0.04 -2.58 -4.54
N ALA A 27 -1.33 -2.87 -4.41
CA ALA A 27 -2.06 -3.71 -5.33
C ALA A 27 -3.55 -3.34 -5.34
N PRO A 28 -4.25 -3.58 -6.45
CA PRO A 28 -5.71 -3.58 -6.40
C PRO A 28 -6.22 -4.72 -5.52
N THR A 29 -7.36 -4.50 -4.86
CA THR A 29 -8.10 -5.58 -4.20
C THR A 29 -8.95 -6.29 -5.23
N TYR A 30 -8.63 -7.54 -5.51
CA TYR A 30 -9.39 -8.44 -6.36
C TYR A 30 -9.82 -9.67 -5.55
N MET A 31 -11.10 -10.04 -5.66
CA MET A 31 -11.64 -11.20 -4.93
C MET A 31 -11.25 -11.17 -3.44
N VAL A 32 -11.54 -10.04 -2.80
CA VAL A 32 -11.40 -9.74 -1.35
C VAL A 32 -9.98 -9.55 -0.81
N ASP A 33 -8.92 -9.75 -1.60
CA ASP A 33 -7.54 -9.55 -1.14
C ASP A 33 -6.66 -8.96 -2.25
N MET A 34 -5.37 -8.82 -2.00
CA MET A 34 -4.39 -8.32 -2.97
C MET A 34 -4.38 -9.15 -4.26
N SER A 35 -4.07 -8.52 -5.36
CA SER A 35 -3.95 -9.21 -6.64
C SER A 35 -2.87 -10.29 -6.66
N ALA A 36 -3.08 -11.35 -7.44
CA ALA A 36 -2.16 -12.48 -7.56
C ALA A 36 -0.71 -12.08 -7.90
N PRO A 37 -0.41 -11.08 -8.74
CA PRO A 37 0.97 -10.65 -8.98
C PRO A 37 1.71 -10.16 -7.74
N LEU A 38 1.05 -9.40 -6.84
CA LEU A 38 1.69 -8.99 -5.60
C LEU A 38 1.91 -10.18 -4.66
N LYS A 39 0.96 -11.11 -4.59
CA LYS A 39 1.13 -12.32 -3.78
C LYS A 39 2.30 -13.18 -4.28
N ALA A 40 2.45 -13.34 -5.58
CA ALA A 40 3.58 -14.06 -6.18
C ALA A 40 4.93 -13.39 -5.87
N PHE A 41 4.99 -12.05 -5.95
CA PHE A 41 6.17 -11.28 -5.50
C PHE A 41 6.49 -11.55 -4.02
N PHE A 42 5.50 -11.61 -3.15
CA PHE A 42 5.71 -11.93 -1.73
C PHE A 42 6.30 -13.33 -1.54
N GLU A 43 5.83 -14.31 -2.29
CA GLU A 43 6.40 -15.68 -2.24
C GLU A 43 7.84 -15.69 -2.76
N ALA A 44 8.12 -14.98 -3.83
CA ALA A 44 9.47 -14.87 -4.39
C ALA A 44 10.45 -14.16 -3.43
N SER A 45 9.97 -13.26 -2.55
CA SER A 45 10.80 -12.59 -1.55
C SER A 45 11.25 -13.48 -0.38
N SER A 46 10.88 -14.77 -0.37
CA SER A 46 11.24 -15.71 0.69
C SER A 46 12.77 -15.83 0.93
N ALA A 47 13.58 -15.73 -0.13
CA ALA A 47 15.04 -15.76 0.00
C ALA A 47 15.58 -14.55 0.81
N VAL A 48 14.97 -13.38 0.65
CA VAL A 48 15.30 -12.18 1.43
C VAL A 48 14.87 -12.36 2.89
N TRP A 49 13.73 -12.98 3.13
CA TRP A 49 13.26 -13.29 4.47
C TRP A 49 14.23 -14.19 5.23
N PHE A 50 14.74 -15.24 4.62
CA PHE A 50 15.71 -16.15 5.24
C PHE A 50 16.97 -15.45 5.74
N THR A 51 17.37 -14.38 5.09
CA THR A 51 18.55 -13.58 5.46
C THR A 51 18.21 -12.32 6.27
N LEU A 52 16.91 -12.08 6.55
CA LEU A 52 16.40 -10.85 7.14
C LEU A 52 16.85 -9.59 6.38
N GLY A 53 16.93 -9.68 5.04
CA GLY A 53 17.45 -8.61 4.19
C GLY A 53 16.62 -7.33 4.17
N TRP A 54 15.35 -7.40 4.60
CA TRP A 54 14.46 -6.23 4.75
C TRP A 54 14.22 -5.83 6.21
N LYS A 55 14.88 -6.48 7.16
CA LYS A 55 14.76 -6.12 8.57
C LYS A 55 15.08 -4.63 8.78
N ASP A 56 14.28 -3.99 9.61
CA ASP A 56 14.38 -2.57 10.01
C ASP A 56 14.15 -1.56 8.86
N LYS A 57 13.84 -2.01 7.63
CA LYS A 57 13.35 -1.10 6.59
C LYS A 57 11.94 -0.61 6.92
N VAL A 58 11.63 0.62 6.53
CA VAL A 58 10.29 1.17 6.68
C VAL A 58 9.35 0.56 5.64
N ALA A 59 8.14 0.20 6.06
CA ALA A 59 7.13 -0.36 5.18
C ALA A 59 5.82 0.43 5.24
N GLY A 60 5.12 0.46 4.11
CA GLY A 60 3.78 0.97 3.99
C GLY A 60 2.99 0.20 2.93
N GLY A 61 1.68 0.48 2.84
CA GLY A 61 0.86 -0.20 1.85
C GLY A 61 -0.35 0.60 1.40
N PHE A 62 -0.80 0.30 0.18
CA PHE A 62 -2.02 0.87 -0.37
C PHE A 62 -2.78 -0.14 -1.22
N THR A 63 -4.08 0.10 -1.35
CA THR A 63 -4.96 -0.65 -2.24
C THR A 63 -5.98 0.26 -2.91
N ASN A 64 -6.55 -0.23 -4.00
CA ASN A 64 -7.65 0.39 -4.70
C ASN A 64 -8.65 -0.67 -5.17
N SER A 65 -9.94 -0.34 -5.22
CA SER A 65 -10.97 -1.20 -5.81
C SER A 65 -12.17 -0.39 -6.27
N LEU A 66 -13.05 -1.03 -7.06
CA LEU A 66 -14.28 -0.41 -7.56
C LEU A 66 -15.30 -0.14 -6.44
N ASN A 67 -15.46 -1.07 -5.51
CA ASN A 67 -16.43 -0.92 -4.42
C ASN A 67 -15.91 0.01 -3.32
N PHE A 68 -16.80 0.70 -2.60
CA PHE A 68 -16.42 1.50 -1.43
C PHE A 68 -15.76 0.65 -0.33
N ALA A 69 -16.42 -0.41 0.10
CA ALA A 69 -15.85 -1.36 1.06
C ALA A 69 -15.11 -2.50 0.36
N GLY A 70 -15.84 -3.43 -0.27
CA GLY A 70 -15.30 -4.53 -1.07
C GLY A 70 -14.27 -5.40 -0.35
N ASP A 71 -14.35 -5.45 0.99
CA ASP A 71 -13.39 -6.12 1.88
C ASP A 71 -11.93 -5.72 1.64
N LYS A 72 -11.71 -4.53 1.05
CA LYS A 72 -10.37 -4.04 0.71
C LYS A 72 -9.45 -3.84 1.93
N ALA A 73 -9.98 -3.88 3.15
CA ALA A 73 -9.18 -3.90 4.38
C ALA A 73 -8.26 -5.15 4.46
N ASN A 74 -8.64 -6.24 3.82
CA ASN A 74 -7.83 -7.46 3.79
C ASN A 74 -6.48 -7.24 3.09
N SER A 75 -6.47 -6.52 1.96
CA SER A 75 -5.22 -6.27 1.21
C SER A 75 -4.15 -5.56 2.04
N PRO A 76 -4.36 -4.37 2.64
CA PRO A 76 -3.36 -3.76 3.50
C PRO A 76 -3.05 -4.57 4.76
N SER A 77 -3.98 -5.37 5.29
CA SER A 77 -3.73 -6.27 6.42
C SER A 77 -2.78 -7.41 6.04
N SER A 78 -2.97 -8.02 4.88
CA SER A 78 -2.07 -9.04 4.33
C SER A 78 -0.68 -8.46 4.06
N ILE A 79 -0.60 -7.25 3.50
CA ILE A 79 0.66 -6.54 3.26
C ILE A 79 1.38 -6.23 4.59
N LEU A 80 0.66 -5.71 5.59
CA LEU A 80 1.19 -5.47 6.93
C LEU A 80 1.77 -6.76 7.53
N THR A 81 1.03 -7.88 7.44
CA THR A 81 1.48 -9.16 7.99
C THR A 81 2.77 -9.63 7.33
N LEU A 82 2.91 -9.48 6.00
CA LEU A 82 4.16 -9.75 5.32
C LEU A 82 5.30 -8.84 5.80
N ALA A 83 5.06 -7.54 5.91
CA ALA A 83 6.06 -6.59 6.39
C ALA A 83 6.56 -6.99 7.80
N MET A 84 5.65 -7.44 8.69
CA MET A 84 6.03 -7.95 10.00
C MET A 84 6.85 -9.23 9.90
N GLN A 85 6.49 -10.16 9.02
CA GLN A 85 7.27 -11.38 8.78
C GLN A 85 8.68 -11.07 8.26
N GLN A 86 8.84 -10.05 7.43
CA GLN A 86 10.13 -9.57 6.93
C GLN A 86 10.95 -8.77 7.96
N GLY A 87 10.39 -8.52 9.16
CA GLY A 87 11.05 -7.71 10.20
C GLY A 87 11.05 -6.21 9.92
N MET A 88 10.16 -5.74 9.06
CA MET A 88 10.07 -4.32 8.68
C MET A 88 9.30 -3.50 9.73
N ILE A 89 9.40 -2.19 9.64
CA ILE A 89 8.72 -1.22 10.51
C ILE A 89 7.57 -0.57 9.75
N TRP A 90 6.34 -0.89 10.14
CA TRP A 90 5.14 -0.41 9.45
C TRP A 90 4.77 1.01 9.82
N VAL A 91 4.43 1.81 8.82
CA VAL A 91 3.91 3.16 8.99
C VAL A 91 2.42 3.20 8.67
N GLY A 92 1.58 3.44 9.67
CA GLY A 92 0.16 3.73 9.48
C GLY A 92 -0.06 5.15 8.94
N ILE A 93 -1.29 5.46 8.53
CA ILE A 93 -1.59 6.71 7.80
C ILE A 93 -1.34 7.99 8.61
N GLY A 94 -1.55 7.98 9.93
CA GLY A 94 -1.32 9.14 10.79
C GLY A 94 -2.24 10.35 10.51
N LEU A 95 -3.39 10.11 9.91
CA LEU A 95 -4.43 11.09 9.63
C LEU A 95 -5.75 10.66 10.25
N SER A 96 -6.55 11.62 10.67
CA SER A 96 -7.96 11.37 11.00
C SER A 96 -8.77 11.05 9.75
N PRO A 97 -9.89 10.30 9.85
CA PRO A 97 -10.80 10.18 8.72
C PRO A 97 -11.36 11.57 8.41
N GLY A 98 -11.43 11.89 7.12
CA GLY A 98 -12.02 13.15 6.68
C GLY A 98 -13.55 13.11 6.62
N ALA A 99 -14.13 11.90 6.67
CA ALA A 99 -15.57 11.69 6.61
C ALA A 99 -16.04 10.83 7.77
N HIS A 100 -17.12 11.24 8.45
CA HIS A 100 -17.77 10.52 9.55
C HIS A 100 -19.17 10.03 9.19
N ASN A 101 -19.74 10.56 8.11
CA ASN A 101 -21.09 10.21 7.62
C ASN A 101 -21.17 10.48 6.10
N ASN A 102 -22.32 10.16 5.51
CA ASN A 102 -22.52 10.31 4.06
C ASN A 102 -22.37 11.75 3.54
N SER A 103 -22.71 12.76 4.35
CA SER A 103 -22.58 14.16 3.93
C SER A 103 -21.12 14.63 3.87
N ASP A 104 -20.25 13.97 4.61
CA ASP A 104 -18.83 14.31 4.69
C ASP A 104 -17.97 13.55 3.65
N ALA A 105 -18.52 12.50 3.03
CA ALA A 105 -17.78 11.61 2.13
C ALA A 105 -17.68 12.13 0.68
N ALA A 106 -17.49 13.44 0.50
CA ALA A 106 -17.33 14.06 -0.81
C ALA A 106 -16.04 13.58 -1.52
N PRO A 107 -15.99 13.61 -2.86
CA PRO A 107 -14.86 13.10 -3.64
C PRO A 107 -13.51 13.81 -3.38
N ASP A 108 -13.51 14.99 -2.86
CA ASP A 108 -12.33 15.80 -2.52
C ASP A 108 -11.85 15.61 -1.07
N VAL A 109 -12.58 14.85 -0.26
CA VAL A 109 -12.24 14.61 1.14
C VAL A 109 -11.13 13.57 1.27
N VAL A 110 -10.07 13.92 1.97
CA VAL A 110 -8.93 13.01 2.25
C VAL A 110 -9.38 11.93 3.24
N ASN A 111 -8.99 10.68 2.97
CA ASN A 111 -9.37 9.51 3.76
C ASN A 111 -10.89 9.39 3.98
N ARG A 112 -11.67 9.68 2.96
CA ARG A 112 -13.13 9.61 3.00
C ARG A 112 -13.70 8.23 3.29
N LEU A 113 -12.90 7.18 3.09
CA LEU A 113 -13.28 5.79 3.36
C LEU A 113 -12.93 5.33 4.79
N GLY A 114 -12.17 6.11 5.56
CA GLY A 114 -11.86 5.84 6.97
C GLY A 114 -10.89 4.69 7.21
N TYR A 115 -9.84 4.53 6.39
CA TYR A 115 -8.81 3.51 6.59
C TYR A 115 -7.63 4.04 7.42
N TYR A 116 -6.96 3.16 8.17
CA TYR A 116 -5.86 3.50 9.09
C TYR A 116 -4.60 2.67 8.90
N VAL A 117 -4.71 1.40 8.52
CA VAL A 117 -3.57 0.50 8.36
C VAL A 117 -2.68 0.94 7.21
N GLY A 118 -3.28 1.33 6.09
CA GLY A 118 -2.64 1.85 4.89
C GLY A 118 -3.64 2.68 4.09
N VAL A 119 -3.27 3.09 2.91
CA VAL A 119 -4.18 3.83 2.03
C VAL A 119 -5.13 2.87 1.33
N ALA A 120 -6.42 3.17 1.41
CA ALA A 120 -7.43 2.51 0.58
C ALA A 120 -8.21 3.55 -0.20
N THR A 121 -8.30 3.36 -1.49
CA THR A 121 -8.97 4.26 -2.43
C THR A 121 -10.08 3.55 -3.20
N GLN A 122 -10.95 4.31 -3.81
CA GLN A 122 -12.01 3.80 -4.66
C GLN A 122 -11.91 4.42 -6.05
N SER A 123 -12.00 3.59 -7.07
CA SER A 123 -12.02 4.04 -8.47
C SER A 123 -13.23 3.50 -9.18
N ASP A 124 -13.88 4.34 -9.94
CA ASP A 124 -14.87 3.91 -10.91
C ASP A 124 -14.18 3.23 -12.11
N ASN A 125 -14.97 2.58 -12.95
CA ASN A 125 -14.47 2.02 -14.20
C ASN A 125 -14.29 3.13 -15.25
N ALA A 126 -13.31 4.00 -15.04
CA ALA A 126 -13.03 5.16 -15.87
C ALA A 126 -11.50 5.33 -16.05
N ALA A 127 -11.09 6.26 -16.88
CA ALA A 127 -9.68 6.51 -17.17
C ALA A 127 -8.91 7.04 -15.93
N PRO A 128 -7.59 6.79 -15.83
CA PRO A 128 -6.79 7.17 -14.65
C PRO A 128 -6.71 8.68 -14.36
N ASP A 129 -7.02 9.53 -15.31
CA ASP A 129 -7.12 10.98 -15.13
C ASP A 129 -8.43 11.41 -14.45
N ILE A 130 -9.45 10.57 -14.52
CA ILE A 130 -10.76 10.78 -13.90
C ILE A 130 -10.81 10.18 -12.48
N THR A 131 -10.28 8.97 -12.30
CA THR A 131 -10.40 8.17 -11.08
C THR A 131 -9.05 7.57 -10.65
N PRO A 132 -8.73 7.41 -9.36
CA PRO A 132 -9.56 7.74 -8.20
C PRO A 132 -9.79 9.25 -8.02
N PRO A 133 -10.79 9.67 -7.21
CA PRO A 133 -11.14 11.07 -7.02
C PRO A 133 -10.01 11.86 -6.33
N PRO A 134 -10.06 13.23 -6.37
CA PRO A 134 -8.99 14.07 -5.85
C PRO A 134 -8.60 13.80 -4.40
N GLY A 135 -9.57 13.60 -3.50
CA GLY A 135 -9.31 13.30 -2.09
C GLY A 135 -8.54 11.99 -1.89
N ASP A 136 -8.84 10.97 -2.66
CA ASP A 136 -8.16 9.67 -2.61
C ASP A 136 -6.70 9.79 -3.12
N ARG A 137 -6.47 10.60 -4.16
CA ARG A 137 -5.11 10.88 -4.69
C ARG A 137 -4.29 11.68 -3.67
N GLU A 138 -4.90 12.69 -3.05
CA GLU A 138 -4.25 13.48 -2.00
C GLU A 138 -3.95 12.62 -0.78
N PHE A 139 -4.83 11.69 -0.41
CA PHE A 139 -4.59 10.73 0.66
C PHE A 139 -3.32 9.90 0.40
N ALA A 140 -3.19 9.35 -0.81
CA ALA A 140 -1.99 8.59 -1.20
C ALA A 140 -0.72 9.46 -1.18
N ARG A 141 -0.81 10.72 -1.64
CA ARG A 141 0.31 11.67 -1.62
C ARG A 141 0.76 11.99 -0.18
N LEU A 142 -0.17 12.33 0.70
CA LEU A 142 0.13 12.64 2.11
C LEU A 142 0.74 11.42 2.82
N TYR A 143 0.25 10.24 2.54
CA TYR A 143 0.81 9.01 3.09
C TYR A 143 2.25 8.76 2.62
N SER A 144 2.54 8.96 1.34
CA SER A 144 3.91 8.80 0.82
C SER A 144 4.88 9.81 1.45
N VAL A 145 4.45 11.04 1.67
CA VAL A 145 5.23 12.06 2.40
C VAL A 145 5.52 11.59 3.82
N ARG A 146 4.49 11.10 4.54
CA ARG A 146 4.66 10.58 5.90
C ARG A 146 5.65 9.43 5.96
N VAL A 147 5.54 8.43 5.08
CA VAL A 147 6.50 7.31 5.02
C VAL A 147 7.92 7.83 4.80
N THR A 148 8.11 8.78 3.87
CA THR A 148 9.41 9.40 3.60
C THR A 148 9.98 10.13 4.83
N GLU A 149 9.16 10.91 5.53
CA GLU A 149 9.59 11.63 6.73
C GLU A 149 9.99 10.69 7.88
N ILE A 150 9.21 9.62 8.10
CA ILE A 150 9.55 8.60 9.09
C ILE A 150 10.87 7.91 8.74
N THR A 151 11.03 7.54 7.46
CA THR A 151 12.27 6.91 6.96
C THR A 151 13.49 7.81 7.22
N LYS A 152 13.38 9.11 6.92
CA LYS A 152 14.47 10.07 7.19
C LYS A 152 14.81 10.16 8.67
N LYS A 153 13.80 10.19 9.55
CA LYS A 153 14.03 10.24 11.02
C LYS A 153 14.71 8.98 11.56
N MET A 154 14.49 7.84 10.93
CA MET A 154 15.10 6.58 11.34
C MET A 154 16.57 6.45 10.89
N LYS A 155 16.94 7.18 9.86
CA LYS A 155 18.34 7.17 9.36
C LYS A 155 19.27 8.16 10.07
N GLY A 156 18.75 9.11 10.84
CA GLY A 156 19.51 10.15 11.55
C GLY A 156 19.64 11.36 10.66
#